data_1645b734005806fae1a4f733489cfebf
#
_entry.id   1645b734005806fae1a4f733489cfebf
#
_cell.length_a   1.000
_cell.length_b   1.000
_cell.length_c   1.000
_cell.angle_alpha   90.00
_cell.angle_beta   90.00
_cell.angle_gamma   90.00
#
_symmetry.space_group_name_H-M   'P 1'
#
loop_
_entity.id
_entity.type
_entity.pdbx_description
1 polymer ?
#
loop_
_entity_poly.entity_id
_entity_poly.type
_entity_poly.pdbx_seq_one_letter_code
_entity_poly.pdbx_strand_id
1 'polypeptide(L)'
;MKEFGVNATVVYPGYFRTDFLTGGSLRTPKTEIEEYTVARQLQVAHEKDINGNQPGSPEKAATAMIELAEMQNPPVHLVLGSDAFQIAGNKLNALQNEIFDFKTLSTSTDY
;
A
#
# COMPACT_ATOMS: atom_id res chain seq x y z
N MET A 1 5.60 -13.04 17.88
CA MET A 1 6.51 -12.02 18.42
C MET A 1 6.05 -11.44 19.75
N LYS A 2 4.72 -11.35 20.00
CA LYS A 2 4.19 -10.83 21.26
C LYS A 2 4.70 -11.59 22.48
N GLU A 3 4.82 -12.90 22.38
CA GLU A 3 5.28 -13.78 23.47
C GLU A 3 6.71 -13.48 23.92
N PHE A 4 7.49 -12.78 23.07
CA PHE A 4 8.85 -12.37 23.41
C PHE A 4 8.95 -10.90 23.80
N GLY A 5 7.82 -10.22 24.01
CA GLY A 5 7.80 -8.79 24.29
C GLY A 5 8.12 -7.92 23.08
N VAL A 6 8.07 -8.48 21.88
CA VAL A 6 8.33 -7.77 20.63
C VAL A 6 7.03 -7.58 19.89
N ASN A 7 6.79 -6.34 19.43
CA ASN A 7 5.64 -6.00 18.60
C ASN A 7 6.11 -5.77 17.17
N ALA A 8 5.34 -6.28 16.23
CA ALA A 8 5.62 -6.09 14.80
C ALA A 8 4.39 -5.52 14.12
N THR A 9 4.56 -4.48 13.33
CA THR A 9 3.49 -3.85 12.57
C THR A 9 3.89 -3.77 11.10
N VAL A 10 2.99 -4.19 10.22
CA VAL A 10 3.15 -4.00 8.78
C VAL A 10 2.53 -2.65 8.43
N VAL A 11 3.32 -1.78 7.81
CA VAL A 11 2.88 -0.45 7.39
C VAL A 11 2.62 -0.47 5.89
N TYR A 12 1.46 0.01 5.49
CA TYR A 12 1.06 0.11 4.09
C TYR A 12 0.98 1.59 3.70
N PRO A 13 2.06 2.18 3.17
CA PRO A 13 2.05 3.59 2.80
C PRO A 13 1.39 3.81 1.45
N GLY A 14 0.69 4.94 1.32
CA GLY A 14 0.21 5.42 0.03
C GLY A 14 1.32 6.21 -0.68
N TYR A 15 0.91 7.19 -1.47
CA TYR A 15 1.86 8.04 -2.16
C TYR A 15 2.31 9.19 -1.25
N PHE A 16 3.60 9.24 -0.98
CA PHE A 16 4.21 10.32 -0.22
C PHE A 16 5.10 11.16 -1.13
N ARG A 17 5.16 12.45 -0.82
CA ARG A 17 5.89 13.43 -1.62
C ARG A 17 7.39 13.35 -1.31
N THR A 18 8.07 12.40 -1.97
CA THR A 18 9.50 12.14 -1.81
C THR A 18 10.17 12.20 -3.18
N ASP A 19 11.50 11.99 -3.18
CA ASP A 19 12.27 11.96 -4.42
C ASP A 19 12.24 10.60 -5.14
N PHE A 20 11.40 9.66 -4.67
CA PHE A 20 11.37 8.30 -5.24
C PHE A 20 11.04 8.28 -6.73
N LEU A 21 10.11 9.14 -7.18
CA LEU A 21 9.70 9.20 -8.58
C LEU A 21 10.57 10.14 -9.42
N THR A 22 11.61 10.72 -8.83
CA THR A 22 12.58 11.53 -9.59
C THR A 22 13.65 10.63 -10.22
N GLY A 23 14.44 11.20 -11.12
CA GLY A 23 15.52 10.46 -11.80
C GLY A 23 16.56 9.83 -10.89
N GLY A 24 16.64 10.26 -9.61
CA GLY A 24 17.60 9.71 -8.66
C GLY A 24 17.27 8.30 -8.17
N SER A 25 15.99 8.01 -7.95
CA SER A 25 15.54 6.73 -7.39
C SER A 25 14.75 5.89 -8.39
N LEU A 26 13.96 6.54 -9.26
CA LEU A 26 13.15 5.84 -10.25
C LEU A 26 14.02 5.31 -11.38
N ARG A 27 13.92 4.01 -11.63
CA ARG A 27 14.61 3.36 -12.74
C ARG A 27 13.59 2.89 -13.77
N THR A 28 13.84 3.20 -15.03
CA THR A 28 12.96 2.79 -16.12
C THR A 28 13.73 1.92 -17.10
N PRO A 29 13.05 1.00 -17.82
CA PRO A 29 13.71 0.17 -18.82
C PRO A 29 14.24 1.03 -19.97
N LYS A 30 15.42 0.64 -20.49
CA LYS A 30 16.04 1.32 -21.64
C LYS A 30 15.33 0.98 -22.95
N THR A 31 14.76 -0.21 -23.05
CA THR A 31 14.07 -0.72 -24.23
C THR A 31 12.60 -0.91 -23.90
N GLU A 32 11.75 -0.33 -24.73
CA GLU A 32 10.31 -0.47 -24.59
C GLU A 32 9.83 -1.69 -25.37
N ILE A 33 8.86 -2.42 -24.80
CA ILE A 33 8.23 -3.58 -25.41
C ILE A 33 6.79 -3.21 -25.72
N GLU A 34 6.38 -3.33 -26.98
CA GLU A 34 5.05 -2.90 -27.44
C GLU A 34 3.91 -3.58 -26.67
N GLU A 35 4.07 -4.85 -26.34
CA GLU A 35 3.07 -5.61 -25.60
C GLU A 35 2.80 -5.06 -24.20
N TYR A 36 3.68 -4.22 -23.68
CA TYR A 36 3.56 -3.61 -22.36
C TYR A 36 3.24 -2.12 -22.42
N THR A 37 2.53 -1.69 -23.44
CA THR A 37 2.18 -0.27 -23.61
C THR A 37 1.40 0.30 -22.43
N VAL A 38 0.46 -0.47 -21.86
CA VAL A 38 -0.33 -0.03 -20.70
C VAL A 38 0.56 0.20 -19.50
N ALA A 39 1.50 -0.72 -19.24
CA ALA A 39 2.45 -0.58 -18.14
C ALA A 39 3.35 0.65 -18.34
N ARG A 40 3.77 0.92 -19.58
CA ARG A 40 4.55 2.11 -19.91
C ARG A 40 3.77 3.38 -19.69
N GLN A 41 2.50 3.41 -20.06
CA GLN A 41 1.64 4.56 -19.83
C GLN A 41 1.48 4.86 -18.35
N LEU A 42 1.32 3.84 -17.52
CA LEU A 42 1.26 4.00 -16.05
C LEU A 42 2.56 4.55 -15.51
N GLN A 43 3.69 4.07 -16.02
CA GLN A 43 5.01 4.56 -15.61
C GLN A 43 5.17 6.05 -15.91
N VAL A 44 4.79 6.47 -17.11
CA VAL A 44 4.88 7.87 -17.52
C VAL A 44 3.96 8.74 -16.65
N ALA A 45 2.77 8.27 -16.31
CA ALA A 45 1.86 8.98 -15.43
C ALA A 45 2.48 9.17 -14.05
N HIS A 46 3.14 8.15 -13.51
CA HIS A 46 3.83 8.27 -12.22
C HIS A 46 4.97 9.27 -12.27
N GLU A 47 5.74 9.27 -13.37
CA GLU A 47 6.85 10.21 -13.51
C GLU A 47 6.41 11.66 -13.66
N LYS A 48 5.36 11.91 -14.46
CA LYS A 48 4.99 13.26 -14.87
C LYS A 48 3.83 13.85 -14.06
N ASP A 49 2.80 13.04 -13.80
CA ASP A 49 1.57 13.54 -13.21
C ASP A 49 1.51 13.34 -11.70
N ILE A 50 2.09 12.26 -11.19
CA ILE A 50 2.05 11.92 -9.76
C ILE A 50 3.25 12.47 -9.01
N ASN A 51 4.43 12.48 -9.64
CA ASN A 51 5.65 12.96 -9.00
C ASN A 51 5.50 14.44 -8.57
N GLY A 52 5.77 14.69 -7.29
CA GLY A 52 5.62 16.02 -6.69
C GLY A 52 4.20 16.39 -6.31
N ASN A 53 3.22 15.60 -6.74
CA ASN A 53 1.80 15.81 -6.44
C ASN A 53 1.20 14.74 -5.55
N GLN A 54 2.03 13.91 -4.94
CA GLN A 54 1.59 12.88 -4.02
C GLN A 54 0.86 13.51 -2.83
N PRO A 55 -0.25 12.93 -2.36
CA PRO A 55 -1.02 13.52 -1.27
C PRO A 55 -0.34 13.41 0.10
N GLY A 56 0.58 12.47 0.27
CA GLY A 56 1.19 12.21 1.56
C GLY A 56 2.38 13.11 1.88
N SER A 57 2.51 13.50 3.14
CA SER A 57 3.64 14.27 3.64
C SER A 57 4.62 13.33 4.32
N PRO A 58 5.90 13.27 3.87
CA PRO A 58 6.90 12.42 4.51
C PRO A 58 7.14 12.81 5.98
N GLU A 59 7.05 14.08 6.30
CA GLU A 59 7.25 14.55 7.67
C GLU A 59 6.14 14.06 8.59
N LYS A 60 4.90 14.11 8.12
CA LYS A 60 3.76 13.59 8.87
C LYS A 60 3.80 12.06 8.99
N ALA A 61 4.30 11.38 7.97
CA ALA A 61 4.50 9.94 8.02
C ALA A 61 5.52 9.57 9.09
N ALA A 62 6.63 10.30 9.17
CA ALA A 62 7.64 10.08 10.19
C ALA A 62 7.05 10.28 11.60
N THR A 63 6.26 11.32 11.78
CA THR A 63 5.58 11.58 13.05
C THR A 63 4.63 10.44 13.43
N ALA A 64 3.87 9.95 12.46
CA ALA A 64 2.97 8.82 12.67
C ALA A 64 3.73 7.54 13.07
N MET A 65 4.87 7.29 12.47
CA MET A 65 5.70 6.13 12.81
C MET A 65 6.29 6.23 14.22
N ILE A 66 6.68 7.43 14.64
CA ILE A 66 7.13 7.65 16.01
C ILE A 66 5.99 7.39 17.00
N GLU A 67 4.80 7.91 16.69
CA GLU A 67 3.63 7.65 17.52
C GLU A 67 3.30 6.16 17.60
N LEU A 68 3.41 5.44 16.49
CA LEU A 68 3.23 4.00 16.45
C LEU A 68 4.21 3.27 17.38
N ALA A 69 5.47 3.69 17.34
CA ALA A 69 6.53 3.07 18.16
C ALA A 69 6.30 3.27 19.65
N GLU A 70 5.59 4.31 20.04
CA GLU A 70 5.29 4.63 21.44
C GLU A 70 4.03 3.96 21.97
N MET A 71 3.25 3.29 21.11
CA MET A 71 2.02 2.62 21.53
C MET A 71 2.30 1.39 22.36
N GLN A 72 1.49 1.19 23.42
CA GLN A 72 1.58 -0.03 24.23
C GLN A 72 1.04 -1.24 23.48
N ASN A 73 -0.04 -1.07 22.74
CA ASN A 73 -0.69 -2.14 21.98
C ASN A 73 -0.82 -1.72 20.52
N PRO A 74 0.28 -1.74 19.75
CA PRO A 74 0.23 -1.32 18.35
C PRO A 74 -0.55 -2.32 17.50
N PRO A 75 -1.18 -1.84 16.39
CA PRO A 75 -1.87 -2.74 15.48
C PRO A 75 -0.86 -3.60 14.71
N VAL A 76 -1.34 -4.73 14.19
CA VAL A 76 -0.54 -5.57 13.28
C VAL A 76 -0.45 -4.94 11.90
N HIS A 77 -1.51 -4.26 11.48
CA HIS A 77 -1.58 -3.62 10.16
C HIS A 77 -1.90 -2.14 10.33
N LEU A 78 -1.11 -1.28 9.72
CA LEU A 78 -1.33 0.17 9.74
C LEU A 78 -1.23 0.73 8.33
N VAL A 79 -2.27 1.43 7.90
CA VAL A 79 -2.30 2.10 6.61
C VAL A 79 -1.97 3.57 6.82
N LEU A 80 -1.03 4.10 6.04
CA LEU A 80 -0.66 5.50 6.09
C LEU A 80 -1.03 6.20 4.78
N GLY A 81 -1.85 7.23 4.91
CA GLY A 81 -2.34 8.03 3.81
C GLY A 81 -3.81 7.78 3.51
N SER A 82 -4.53 8.84 3.18
CA SER A 82 -5.96 8.73 2.85
C SER A 82 -6.18 7.94 1.55
N ASP A 83 -5.26 8.03 0.62
CA ASP A 83 -5.27 7.27 -0.62
C ASP A 83 -5.13 5.77 -0.35
N ALA A 84 -4.15 5.39 0.46
CA ALA A 84 -3.95 4.00 0.85
C ALA A 84 -5.14 3.48 1.67
N PHE A 85 -5.69 4.31 2.54
CA PHE A 85 -6.85 3.96 3.34
C PHE A 85 -8.05 3.61 2.44
N GLN A 86 -8.29 4.41 1.42
CA GLN A 86 -9.41 4.17 0.51
C GLN A 86 -9.20 2.90 -0.32
N ILE A 87 -7.99 2.70 -0.83
CA ILE A 87 -7.67 1.49 -1.62
C ILE A 87 -7.81 0.24 -0.75
N ALA A 88 -7.30 0.28 0.47
CA ALA A 88 -7.41 -0.85 1.39
C ALA A 88 -8.87 -1.16 1.73
N GLY A 89 -9.70 -0.14 1.97
CA GLY A 89 -11.11 -0.31 2.23
C GLY A 89 -11.84 -0.95 1.05
N ASN A 90 -11.57 -0.48 -0.16
CA ASN A 90 -12.17 -1.05 -1.37
C ASN A 90 -11.77 -2.52 -1.55
N LYS A 91 -10.51 -2.85 -1.31
CA LYS A 91 -10.02 -4.22 -1.42
C LYS A 91 -10.66 -5.13 -0.38
N LEU A 92 -10.79 -4.66 0.85
CA LEU A 92 -11.42 -5.44 1.92
C LEU A 92 -12.89 -5.72 1.61
N ASN A 93 -13.62 -4.74 1.10
CA ASN A 93 -15.02 -4.92 0.72
C ASN A 93 -15.16 -5.94 -0.41
N ALA A 94 -14.31 -5.84 -1.43
CA ALA A 94 -14.32 -6.78 -2.55
C ALA A 94 -14.01 -8.21 -2.08
N LEU A 95 -13.01 -8.36 -1.24
CA LEU A 95 -12.60 -9.66 -0.70
C LEU A 95 -13.70 -10.26 0.18
N GLN A 96 -14.30 -9.44 1.04
CA GLN A 96 -15.37 -9.90 1.91
C GLN A 96 -16.57 -10.40 1.10
N ASN A 97 -16.98 -9.65 0.08
CA ASN A 97 -18.09 -10.03 -0.77
C ASN A 97 -17.78 -11.34 -1.52
N GLU A 98 -16.58 -11.49 -2.03
CA GLU A 98 -16.16 -12.70 -2.73
C GLU A 98 -16.17 -13.92 -1.81
N ILE A 99 -15.66 -13.77 -0.59
CA ILE A 99 -15.68 -14.85 0.40
C ILE A 99 -17.11 -15.27 0.73
N PHE A 100 -17.99 -14.30 0.96
CA PHE A 100 -19.39 -14.59 1.29
C PHE A 100 -20.17 -15.19 0.14
N ASP A 101 -19.90 -14.75 -1.09
CA ASP A 101 -20.57 -15.28 -2.28
C ASP A 101 -20.29 -16.77 -2.48
N PHE A 102 -19.13 -17.23 -2.05
CA PHE A 102 -18.72 -18.63 -2.20
C PHE A 102 -18.76 -19.42 -0.89
N LYS A 103 -19.49 -18.93 0.09
CA LYS A 103 -19.59 -19.57 1.41
C LYS A 103 -20.03 -21.01 1.32
N THR A 104 -21.05 -21.31 0.51
CA THR A 104 -21.58 -22.66 0.37
C THR A 104 -20.51 -23.63 -0.13
N LEU A 105 -19.76 -23.21 -1.14
CA LEU A 105 -18.66 -24.04 -1.67
C LEU A 105 -17.56 -24.18 -0.61
N SER A 106 -17.21 -23.12 0.06
CA SER A 106 -16.14 -23.15 1.07
C SER A 106 -16.46 -24.10 2.22
N THR A 107 -17.69 -24.10 2.69
CA THR A 107 -18.10 -24.95 3.82
C THR A 107 -18.48 -26.37 3.40
N SER A 108 -18.58 -26.65 2.10
CA SER A 108 -18.91 -27.98 1.59
C SER A 108 -17.85 -29.01 1.88
N THR A 109 -16.65 -28.59 2.29
CA THR A 109 -15.53 -29.47 2.62
C THR A 109 -15.54 -29.98 4.05
N ASP A 110 -16.46 -29.49 4.86
CA ASP A 110 -16.60 -29.96 6.24
C ASP A 110 -17.20 -31.37 6.29
N TYR A 111 -16.83 -32.11 7.32
CA TYR A 111 -17.43 -33.42 7.56
C TYR A 111 -18.90 -33.27 8.00
#